data_3028dedf93b8da12540e97c40c3a55f8
#
_entry.id   3028dedf93b8da12540e97c40c3a55f8
#
_cell.length_a   1.000
_cell.length_b   1.000
_cell.length_c   1.000
_cell.angle_alpha   90.00
_cell.angle_beta   90.00
_cell.angle_gamma   90.00
#
_symmetry.space_group_name_H-M   'P 1'
#
loop_
_entity.id
_entity.type
_entity.pdbx_description
1 polymer ?
#
loop_
_entity_poly.entity_id
_entity_poly.type
_entity_poly.pdbx_seq_one_letter_code
_entity_poly.pdbx_strand_id
1 'polypeptide(L)'
;MMDWGKMSRAERDAAYNNSMAVKNSAELNAEREAQSAAFRRAHPGHLDLRYGPRERNTWDLFPAASPNAPCFVFIHGGYWQRNSKDQFANLIAGIHARGWSAALPGYTLAPDASLTEIVAEIDTALDWLGDNGAAHGIAGKAILSGW
;
A
#
# COMPACT_ATOMS: atom_id res chain seq x y z
N MET A 1 -11.19 24.12 23.15
CA MET A 1 -10.62 23.87 21.80
C MET A 1 -9.13 24.11 21.91
N MET A 2 -8.28 23.12 21.55
CA MET A 2 -6.82 23.31 21.55
C MET A 2 -6.45 24.39 20.52
N ASP A 3 -5.69 25.39 20.95
CA ASP A 3 -5.18 26.44 20.07
C ASP A 3 -3.85 25.94 19.45
N TRP A 4 -3.96 25.37 18.25
CA TRP A 4 -2.83 24.80 17.50
C TRP A 4 -1.65 25.77 17.33
N GLY A 5 -1.95 27.06 17.16
CA GLY A 5 -0.94 28.10 16.98
C GLY A 5 -0.07 28.35 18.21
N LYS A 6 -0.51 27.93 19.40
CA LYS A 6 0.22 28.10 20.66
C LYS A 6 0.96 26.84 21.13
N MET A 7 0.78 25.71 20.44
CA MET A 7 1.44 24.47 20.80
C MET A 7 2.91 24.49 20.37
N SER A 8 3.78 24.00 21.26
CA SER A 8 5.16 23.70 20.91
C SER A 8 5.23 22.56 19.87
N ARG A 9 6.40 22.40 19.25
CA ARG A 9 6.61 21.28 18.32
C ARG A 9 6.37 19.94 19.00
N ALA A 10 6.88 19.73 20.20
CA ALA A 10 6.71 18.48 20.94
C ALA A 10 5.24 18.17 21.26
N GLU A 11 4.43 19.17 21.59
CA GLU A 11 2.99 19.00 21.82
C GLU A 11 2.26 18.64 20.51
N ARG A 12 2.62 19.28 19.39
CA ARG A 12 2.06 18.93 18.08
C ARG A 12 2.44 17.51 17.67
N ASP A 13 3.71 17.14 17.80
CA ASP A 13 4.20 15.80 17.47
C ASP A 13 3.49 14.73 18.33
N ALA A 14 3.28 14.99 19.62
CA ALA A 14 2.53 14.10 20.50
C ALA A 14 1.04 13.98 20.09
N ALA A 15 0.41 15.10 19.70
CA ALA A 15 -0.99 15.12 19.27
C ALA A 15 -1.24 14.34 17.96
N TYR A 16 -0.23 14.24 17.08
CA TYR A 16 -0.31 13.47 15.84
C TYR A 16 0.20 12.02 15.96
N ASN A 17 0.74 11.63 17.10
CA ASN A 17 1.28 10.30 17.28
C ASN A 17 0.17 9.29 17.60
N ASN A 18 -0.51 8.80 16.56
CA ASN A 18 -1.58 7.81 16.67
C ASN A 18 -1.12 6.51 17.35
N SER A 19 0.12 6.11 17.11
CA SER A 19 0.67 4.88 17.72
C SER A 19 0.79 4.97 19.24
N MET A 20 1.04 6.18 19.78
CA MET A 20 1.03 6.41 21.23
C MET A 20 -0.38 6.59 21.79
N ALA A 21 -1.31 7.10 20.99
CA ALA A 21 -2.70 7.31 21.41
C ALA A 21 -3.48 5.99 21.57
N VAL A 22 -3.11 4.94 20.82
CA VAL A 22 -3.75 3.63 20.87
C VAL A 22 -2.89 2.68 21.72
N LYS A 23 -3.39 2.29 22.89
CA LYS A 23 -2.62 1.51 23.91
C LYS A 23 -2.07 0.18 23.38
N ASN A 24 -2.80 -0.49 22.48
CA ASN A 24 -2.43 -1.79 21.89
C ASN A 24 -1.99 -1.65 20.42
N SER A 25 -1.48 -0.50 20.02
CA SER A 25 -1.07 -0.26 18.62
C SER A 25 -0.01 -1.24 18.11
N ALA A 26 0.92 -1.66 18.99
CA ALA A 26 1.93 -2.65 18.63
C ALA A 26 1.33 -4.02 18.31
N GLU A 27 0.35 -4.47 19.12
CA GLU A 27 -0.36 -5.74 18.91
C GLU A 27 -1.17 -5.70 17.60
N LEU A 28 -1.92 -4.62 17.37
CA LEU A 28 -2.70 -4.43 16.13
C LEU A 28 -1.81 -4.41 14.88
N ASN A 29 -0.65 -3.79 14.95
CA ASN A 29 0.30 -3.79 13.85
C ASN A 29 0.88 -5.20 13.62
N ALA A 30 1.26 -5.92 14.66
CA ALA A 30 1.77 -7.29 14.56
C ALA A 30 0.71 -8.24 13.98
N GLU A 31 -0.55 -8.09 14.40
CA GLU A 31 -1.67 -8.85 13.86
C GLU A 31 -1.88 -8.56 12.37
N ARG A 32 -1.91 -7.29 11.96
CA ARG A 32 -2.01 -6.89 10.56
C ARG A 32 -0.89 -7.50 9.71
N GLU A 33 0.36 -7.45 10.19
CA GLU A 33 1.51 -8.03 9.50
C GLU A 33 1.41 -9.54 9.37
N ALA A 34 1.01 -10.22 10.44
CA ALA A 34 0.80 -11.66 10.44
C ALA A 34 -0.32 -12.09 9.46
N GLN A 35 -1.45 -11.37 9.45
CA GLN A 35 -2.55 -11.60 8.52
C GLN A 35 -2.13 -11.33 7.07
N SER A 36 -1.37 -10.25 6.81
CA SER A 36 -0.85 -9.92 5.48
C SER A 36 0.11 -10.99 4.97
N ALA A 37 1.02 -11.46 5.82
CA ALA A 37 1.91 -12.55 5.48
C ALA A 37 1.15 -13.87 5.22
N ALA A 38 0.10 -14.15 5.98
CA ALA A 38 -0.76 -15.31 5.77
C ALA A 38 -1.51 -15.22 4.43
N PHE A 39 -2.09 -14.03 4.11
CA PHE A 39 -2.76 -13.79 2.84
C PHE A 39 -1.81 -13.99 1.65
N ARG A 40 -0.62 -13.39 1.67
CA ARG A 40 0.40 -13.54 0.61
C ARG A 40 0.82 -14.99 0.40
N ARG A 41 0.89 -15.81 1.47
CA ARG A 41 1.19 -17.24 1.34
C ARG A 41 0.04 -18.08 0.79
N ALA A 42 -1.19 -17.71 1.11
CA ALA A 42 -2.39 -18.48 0.74
C ALA A 42 -2.86 -18.20 -0.70
N HIS A 43 -2.53 -17.03 -1.23
CA HIS A 43 -3.03 -16.59 -2.54
C HIS A 43 -1.87 -16.49 -3.53
N PRO A 44 -1.84 -17.36 -4.55
CA PRO A 44 -0.84 -17.26 -5.62
C PRO A 44 -0.99 -15.92 -6.32
N GLY A 45 0.13 -15.20 -6.39
CA GLY A 45 0.22 -13.89 -7.01
C GLY A 45 1.62 -13.66 -7.55
N HIS A 46 1.81 -12.51 -8.16
CA HIS A 46 3.11 -12.07 -8.62
C HIS A 46 3.66 -11.07 -7.61
N LEU A 47 4.64 -11.49 -6.82
CA LEU A 47 5.23 -10.66 -5.77
C LEU A 47 6.52 -10.00 -6.27
N ASP A 48 6.74 -8.77 -5.81
CA ASP A 48 7.95 -7.99 -6.03
C ASP A 48 8.29 -7.74 -7.52
N LEU A 49 7.27 -7.64 -8.38
CA LEU A 49 7.46 -7.28 -9.79
C LEU A 49 7.96 -5.84 -9.93
N ARG A 50 9.12 -5.65 -10.51
CA ARG A 50 9.71 -4.31 -10.68
C ARG A 50 8.94 -3.48 -11.70
N TYR A 51 8.61 -2.24 -11.32
CA TYR A 51 8.06 -1.23 -12.21
C TYR A 51 8.99 -0.02 -12.42
N GLY A 52 10.04 0.09 -11.58
CA GLY A 52 10.97 1.21 -11.63
C GLY A 52 12.36 0.84 -11.11
N PRO A 53 13.31 1.80 -11.14
CA PRO A 53 14.72 1.54 -10.87
C PRO A 53 15.06 1.41 -9.39
N ARG A 54 14.27 2.02 -8.47
CA ARG A 54 14.58 2.01 -7.04
C ARG A 54 14.15 0.71 -6.39
N GLU A 55 14.77 0.32 -5.30
CA GLU A 55 14.56 -0.96 -4.61
C GLU A 55 13.08 -1.20 -4.28
N ARG A 56 12.39 -0.16 -3.82
CA ARG A 56 10.99 -0.24 -3.40
C ARG A 56 9.97 -0.09 -4.54
N ASN A 57 10.42 0.16 -5.77
CA ASN A 57 9.57 0.27 -6.95
C ASN A 57 9.12 -1.12 -7.44
N THR A 58 8.31 -1.78 -6.64
CA THR A 58 7.80 -3.13 -6.92
C THR A 58 6.30 -3.23 -6.68
N TRP A 59 5.65 -4.12 -7.44
CA TRP A 59 4.25 -4.51 -7.28
C TRP A 59 4.12 -5.86 -6.57
N ASP A 60 3.08 -6.00 -5.73
CA ASP A 60 2.45 -7.27 -5.45
C ASP A 60 1.11 -7.30 -6.19
N LEU A 61 0.94 -8.27 -7.11
CA LEU A 61 -0.26 -8.45 -7.92
C LEU A 61 -0.98 -9.74 -7.55
N PHE A 62 -2.28 -9.65 -7.29
CA PHE A 62 -3.16 -10.77 -6.96
C PHE A 62 -4.29 -10.82 -8.00
N PRO A 63 -4.10 -11.56 -9.11
CA PRO A 63 -5.11 -11.65 -10.15
C PRO A 63 -6.32 -12.44 -9.68
N ALA A 64 -7.51 -12.01 -10.12
CA ALA A 64 -8.74 -12.79 -9.97
C ALA A 64 -8.80 -13.94 -10.98
N ALA A 65 -9.79 -14.83 -10.83
CA ALA A 65 -10.02 -15.89 -11.80
C ALA A 65 -10.37 -15.37 -13.21
N SER A 66 -11.02 -14.19 -13.29
CA SER A 66 -11.27 -13.49 -14.55
C SER A 66 -10.29 -12.36 -14.73
N PRO A 67 -9.50 -12.30 -15.79
CA PRO A 67 -8.56 -11.22 -16.04
C PRO A 67 -9.24 -9.85 -16.25
N ASN A 68 -10.52 -9.84 -16.65
CA ASN A 68 -11.31 -8.63 -16.83
C ASN A 68 -12.03 -8.17 -15.57
N ALA A 69 -11.85 -8.86 -14.44
CA ALA A 69 -12.38 -8.40 -13.16
C ALA A 69 -11.77 -7.04 -12.78
N PRO A 70 -12.52 -6.17 -12.09
CA PRO A 70 -11.97 -4.91 -11.59
C PRO A 70 -10.73 -5.17 -10.73
N CYS A 71 -9.75 -4.28 -10.81
CA CYS A 71 -8.53 -4.33 -10.01
C CYS A 71 -8.57 -3.24 -8.93
N PHE A 72 -8.46 -3.63 -7.68
CA PHE A 72 -8.33 -2.71 -6.56
C PHE A 72 -6.84 -2.43 -6.31
N VAL A 73 -6.42 -1.21 -6.58
CA VAL A 73 -5.06 -0.73 -6.31
C VAL A 73 -5.03 -0.08 -4.93
N PHE A 74 -4.26 -0.63 -4.01
CA PHE A 74 -4.13 -0.09 -2.65
C PHE A 74 -2.72 0.43 -2.38
N ILE A 75 -2.59 1.75 -2.20
CA ILE A 75 -1.35 2.44 -1.85
C ILE A 75 -1.25 2.54 -0.33
N HIS A 76 -0.19 1.96 0.25
CA HIS A 76 -0.02 1.95 1.70
C HIS A 76 0.27 3.33 2.28
N GLY A 77 -0.18 3.57 3.52
CA GLY A 77 0.12 4.77 4.28
C GLY A 77 1.39 4.61 5.15
N GLY A 78 1.61 5.60 5.99
CA GLY A 78 2.74 5.67 6.91
C GLY A 78 3.46 7.02 6.86
N TYR A 79 2.73 8.09 6.59
CA TYR A 79 3.27 9.47 6.47
C TYR A 79 4.43 9.55 5.47
N TRP A 80 4.41 8.71 4.42
CA TRP A 80 5.49 8.61 3.41
C TRP A 80 6.87 8.27 3.96
N GLN A 81 6.98 7.90 5.24
CA GLN A 81 8.24 7.64 5.96
C GLN A 81 8.32 6.24 6.55
N ARG A 82 7.23 5.47 6.50
CA ARG A 82 7.13 4.17 7.17
C ARG A 82 6.31 3.18 6.34
N ASN A 83 6.41 1.92 6.75
CA ASN A 83 5.67 0.79 6.22
C ASN A 83 6.14 0.32 4.84
N SER A 84 5.52 -0.74 4.38
CA SER A 84 5.72 -1.33 3.05
C SER A 84 4.43 -2.01 2.57
N LYS A 85 4.31 -2.26 1.28
CA LYS A 85 3.13 -2.88 0.66
C LYS A 85 2.75 -4.23 1.29
N ASP A 86 3.75 -5.03 1.66
CA ASP A 86 3.58 -6.38 2.22
C ASP A 86 2.87 -6.40 3.56
N GLN A 87 2.93 -5.31 4.34
CA GLN A 87 2.25 -5.19 5.63
C GLN A 87 0.74 -4.93 5.51
N PHE A 88 0.22 -4.75 4.28
CA PHE A 88 -1.17 -4.34 4.03
C PHE A 88 -1.94 -5.32 3.13
N ALA A 89 -1.36 -6.46 2.77
CA ALA A 89 -2.04 -7.43 1.92
C ALA A 89 -3.34 -8.01 2.53
N ASN A 90 -3.48 -8.00 3.85
CA ASN A 90 -4.72 -8.40 4.50
C ASN A 90 -5.92 -7.51 4.15
N LEU A 91 -5.68 -6.23 3.82
CA LEU A 91 -6.75 -5.27 3.51
C LEU A 91 -7.46 -5.57 2.19
N ILE A 92 -6.78 -6.27 1.28
CA ILE A 92 -7.38 -6.67 0.00
C ILE A 92 -8.18 -7.98 0.08
N ALA A 93 -8.10 -8.71 1.18
CA ALA A 93 -8.71 -10.04 1.32
C ALA A 93 -10.22 -10.04 1.02
N GLY A 94 -10.95 -9.06 1.54
CA GLY A 94 -12.40 -8.96 1.35
C GLY A 94 -12.81 -8.70 -0.10
N ILE A 95 -12.03 -7.90 -0.83
CA ILE A 95 -12.26 -7.58 -2.25
C ILE A 95 -11.85 -8.77 -3.11
N HIS A 96 -10.71 -9.37 -2.83
CA HIS A 96 -10.20 -10.54 -3.56
C HIS A 96 -11.16 -11.74 -3.43
N ALA A 97 -11.72 -11.97 -2.24
CA ALA A 97 -12.74 -13.00 -2.00
C ALA A 97 -14.05 -12.75 -2.79
N ARG A 98 -14.29 -11.53 -3.27
CA ARG A 98 -15.41 -11.17 -4.15
C ARG A 98 -15.07 -11.28 -5.63
N GLY A 99 -13.93 -11.85 -5.97
CA GLY A 99 -13.50 -12.08 -7.35
C GLY A 99 -12.89 -10.86 -8.04
N TRP A 100 -12.41 -9.87 -7.29
CA TRP A 100 -11.65 -8.77 -7.85
C TRP A 100 -10.15 -9.08 -7.85
N SER A 101 -9.46 -8.56 -8.83
CA SER A 101 -7.99 -8.49 -8.76
C SER A 101 -7.59 -7.42 -7.76
N ALA A 102 -6.39 -7.55 -7.20
CA ALA A 102 -5.82 -6.53 -6.32
C ALA A 102 -4.33 -6.31 -6.63
N ALA A 103 -3.86 -5.08 -6.41
CA ALA A 103 -2.50 -4.67 -6.68
C ALA A 103 -2.01 -3.70 -5.61
N LEU A 104 -0.81 -3.93 -5.08
CA LEU A 104 -0.19 -3.12 -4.04
C LEU A 104 1.18 -2.63 -4.53
N PRO A 105 1.33 -1.31 -4.82
CA PRO A 105 2.63 -0.74 -5.13
C PRO A 105 3.43 -0.46 -3.87
N GLY A 106 4.72 -0.76 -3.91
CA GLY A 106 5.70 -0.14 -3.04
C GLY A 106 6.16 1.19 -3.64
N TYR A 107 6.72 2.07 -2.84
CA TYR A 107 7.32 3.34 -3.25
C TYR A 107 8.44 3.72 -2.30
N THR A 108 9.35 4.58 -2.76
CA THR A 108 10.48 5.07 -1.95
C THR A 108 9.95 5.99 -0.85
N LEU A 109 10.50 5.85 0.34
CA LEU A 109 10.07 6.64 1.50
C LEU A 109 10.88 7.93 1.62
N ALA A 110 10.32 8.94 2.26
CA ALA A 110 11.07 10.10 2.72
C ALA A 110 12.01 9.71 3.87
N PRO A 111 13.23 10.26 3.97
CA PRO A 111 13.77 11.37 3.16
C PRO A 111 14.46 10.95 1.86
N ASP A 112 14.52 9.65 1.52
CA ASP A 112 15.22 9.14 0.33
C ASP A 112 14.52 9.54 -0.98
N ALA A 113 13.25 9.95 -0.89
CA ALA A 113 12.52 10.61 -1.96
C ALA A 113 11.69 11.78 -1.39
N SER A 114 11.55 12.84 -2.17
CA SER A 114 10.60 13.91 -1.92
C SER A 114 9.16 13.44 -2.20
N LEU A 115 8.15 14.15 -1.68
CA LEU A 115 6.74 13.83 -1.99
C LEU A 115 6.44 13.90 -3.49
N THR A 116 7.05 14.83 -4.20
CA THR A 116 6.90 14.94 -5.65
C THR A 116 7.46 13.71 -6.37
N GLU A 117 8.61 13.20 -5.93
CA GLU A 117 9.18 11.97 -6.50
C GLU A 117 8.32 10.74 -6.15
N ILE A 118 7.79 10.66 -4.92
CA ILE A 118 6.88 9.57 -4.53
C ILE A 118 5.63 9.55 -5.41
N VAL A 119 5.03 10.72 -5.68
CA VAL A 119 3.88 10.82 -6.60
C VAL A 119 4.27 10.35 -8.00
N ALA A 120 5.42 10.78 -8.53
CA ALA A 120 5.91 10.35 -9.84
C ALA A 120 6.20 8.84 -9.89
N GLU A 121 6.67 8.23 -8.79
CA GLU A 121 6.83 6.78 -8.71
C GLU A 121 5.48 6.04 -8.79
N ILE A 122 4.45 6.57 -8.12
CA ILE A 122 3.10 5.99 -8.19
C ILE A 122 2.51 6.14 -9.60
N ASP A 123 2.69 7.29 -10.26
CA ASP A 123 2.27 7.46 -11.66
C ASP A 123 2.96 6.44 -12.57
N THR A 124 4.28 6.28 -12.43
CA THR A 124 5.06 5.26 -13.16
C THR A 124 4.54 3.83 -12.87
N ALA A 125 4.19 3.54 -11.62
CA ALA A 125 3.63 2.25 -11.26
C ALA A 125 2.28 2.01 -11.97
N LEU A 126 1.40 3.01 -12.00
CA LEU A 126 0.09 2.90 -12.66
C LEU A 126 0.22 2.73 -14.17
N ASP A 127 1.12 3.47 -14.82
CA ASP A 127 1.43 3.31 -16.24
C ASP A 127 1.95 1.89 -16.53
N TRP A 128 2.88 1.40 -15.69
CA TRP A 128 3.38 0.03 -15.80
C TRP A 128 2.26 -1.01 -15.67
N LEU A 129 1.34 -0.83 -14.73
CA LEU A 129 0.19 -1.72 -14.56
C LEU A 129 -0.74 -1.69 -15.77
N GLY A 130 -0.95 -0.51 -16.38
CA GLY A 130 -1.71 -0.35 -17.61
C GLY A 130 -1.10 -1.12 -18.77
N ASP A 131 0.22 -1.05 -18.93
CA ASP A 131 0.95 -1.66 -20.04
C ASP A 131 1.17 -3.17 -19.86
N ASN A 132 1.39 -3.62 -18.62
CA ASN A 132 1.85 -4.98 -18.32
C ASN A 132 0.82 -5.84 -17.57
N GLY A 133 -0.19 -5.23 -16.95
CA GLY A 133 -1.14 -5.91 -16.07
C GLY A 133 -1.84 -7.10 -16.75
N ALA A 134 -2.20 -6.97 -18.04
CA ALA A 134 -2.84 -8.04 -18.80
C ALA A 134 -1.98 -9.31 -18.88
N ALA A 135 -0.66 -9.17 -19.03
CA ALA A 135 0.28 -10.28 -19.04
C ALA A 135 0.37 -11.01 -17.68
N HIS A 136 -0.06 -10.33 -16.61
CA HIS A 136 -0.11 -10.86 -15.25
C HIS A 136 -1.53 -11.17 -14.78
N GLY A 137 -2.51 -11.30 -15.70
CA GLY A 137 -3.88 -11.66 -15.39
C GLY A 137 -4.75 -10.50 -14.87
N ILE A 138 -4.33 -9.25 -15.04
CA ILE A 138 -5.07 -8.04 -14.63
C ILE A 138 -5.29 -7.16 -15.87
N ALA A 139 -6.48 -7.25 -16.47
CA ALA A 139 -6.90 -6.46 -17.64
C ALA A 139 -8.14 -5.59 -17.37
N GLY A 140 -8.76 -5.72 -16.21
CA GLY A 140 -9.95 -4.93 -15.83
C GLY A 140 -9.61 -3.52 -15.38
N LYS A 141 -10.67 -2.71 -15.20
CA LYS A 141 -10.51 -1.32 -14.73
C LYS A 141 -9.86 -1.27 -13.35
N ALA A 142 -8.85 -0.42 -13.19
CA ALA A 142 -8.25 -0.12 -11.90
C ALA A 142 -9.10 0.88 -11.09
N ILE A 143 -9.27 0.59 -9.81
CA ILE A 143 -9.87 1.49 -8.82
C ILE A 143 -8.78 1.81 -7.81
N LEU A 144 -8.40 3.08 -7.77
CA LEU A 144 -7.32 3.56 -6.92
C LEU A 144 -7.82 3.86 -5.51
N SER A 145 -7.09 3.38 -4.53
CA SER A 145 -7.33 3.58 -3.11
C SER A 145 -6.02 3.76 -2.35
N GLY A 146 -6.10 4.30 -1.16
CA GLY A 146 -4.93 4.50 -0.30
C GLY A 146 -5.30 4.84 1.13
N TRP A 147 -4.28 4.88 1.97
CA TRP A 147 -4.40 5.23 3.39
C TRP A 147 -3.31 6.21 3.82
#